data_6c4f20ef00491cb6dc44ee3f4a49d7a6
#
_entry.id   6c4f20ef00491cb6dc44ee3f4a49d7a6
#
_cell.length_a   1.000
_cell.length_b   1.000
_cell.length_c   1.000
_cell.angle_alpha   90.00
_cell.angle_beta   90.00
_cell.angle_gamma   90.00
#
_symmetry.space_group_name_H-M   'P 1'
#
loop_
_entity.id
_entity.type
_entity.pdbx_description
1 polymer ?
#
loop_
_entity_poly.entity_id
_entity_poly.type
_entity_poly.pdbx_seq_one_letter_code
_entity_poly.pdbx_strand_id
1 'polypeptide(L)'
;MAKVAEVQKFKGTPGQIRRQRIERIGAITITLILAIWIIVNILHSPEQFAQVAVLGLRNGLLYALIALGYTLVYGIIELINFAHGDLFMLSAVFSSYFITVWFKQDESNPAGWLTFISCLFAVMAFGAVINVLIERLAYRRLRNAPKLAPLITAVGMSFLLNFIGLKWNGSTPRQWPTVIPDNEIVIGGVEISMITILLFVVGIPLLLGLNYIVNETKNGKAMRATAQDKDAATLMGINVNKTIAFTFAIGGAMAGAAGLLYQQSIGTTSYSLGF
;
A
#
# COMPACT_ATOMS: atom_id res chain seq x y z
N MET A 1 25.46 12.40 -44.58
CA MET A 1 24.33 13.34 -44.71
C MET A 1 23.10 12.69 -44.09
N ALA A 2 22.85 13.01 -42.85
CA ALA A 2 21.73 12.44 -42.07
C ALA A 2 20.49 13.33 -42.32
N LYS A 3 19.46 12.78 -42.97
CA LYS A 3 18.12 13.36 -43.01
C LYS A 3 17.49 13.20 -41.65
N VAL A 4 17.40 14.27 -40.93
CA VAL A 4 16.59 14.40 -39.71
C VAL A 4 15.14 14.13 -40.10
N ALA A 5 14.58 13.06 -39.63
CA ALA A 5 13.16 12.74 -39.78
C ALA A 5 12.35 13.82 -39.05
N GLU A 6 11.71 14.69 -39.82
CA GLU A 6 10.73 15.64 -39.34
C GLU A 6 9.56 14.90 -38.74
N VAL A 7 9.45 14.95 -37.43
CA VAL A 7 8.28 14.42 -36.70
C VAL A 7 7.05 15.19 -37.19
N GLN A 8 6.28 14.60 -38.08
CA GLN A 8 4.99 15.13 -38.51
C GLN A 8 4.11 15.30 -37.27
N LYS A 9 3.95 16.55 -36.84
CA LYS A 9 2.91 16.93 -35.87
C LYS A 9 1.55 16.55 -36.45
N PHE A 10 0.97 15.49 -35.94
CA PHE A 10 -0.40 15.10 -36.26
C PHE A 10 -1.33 16.28 -35.99
N LYS A 11 -1.74 16.99 -37.02
CA LYS A 11 -2.78 18.02 -36.95
C LYS A 11 -4.10 17.29 -36.80
N GLY A 12 -4.59 17.13 -35.58
CA GLY A 12 -5.90 16.51 -35.32
C GLY A 12 -7.04 17.24 -36.11
N THR A 13 -8.11 16.53 -36.37
CA THR A 13 -9.31 17.12 -36.99
C THR A 13 -9.80 18.33 -36.18
N PRO A 14 -10.50 19.32 -36.81
CA PRO A 14 -11.00 20.51 -36.11
C PRO A 14 -11.80 20.18 -34.85
N GLY A 15 -12.53 19.06 -34.83
CA GLY A 15 -13.26 18.57 -33.65
C GLY A 15 -12.34 18.08 -32.53
N GLN A 16 -11.25 17.39 -32.86
CA GLN A 16 -10.26 16.93 -31.86
C GLN A 16 -9.52 18.10 -31.24
N ILE A 17 -9.15 19.12 -32.02
CA ILE A 17 -8.49 20.32 -31.53
C ILE A 17 -9.40 21.08 -30.57
N ARG A 18 -10.71 21.21 -30.91
CA ARG A 18 -11.70 21.87 -30.06
C ARG A 18 -11.89 21.12 -28.76
N ARG A 19 -11.97 19.77 -28.79
CA ARG A 19 -12.10 18.92 -27.59
C ARG A 19 -10.88 19.06 -26.69
N GLN A 20 -9.66 18.94 -27.22
CA GLN A 20 -8.43 19.13 -26.46
C GLN A 20 -8.33 20.52 -25.84
N ARG A 21 -8.81 21.57 -26.55
CA ARG A 21 -8.85 22.93 -25.99
C ARG A 21 -9.83 23.04 -24.82
N ILE A 22 -11.02 22.43 -24.93
CA ILE A 22 -12.02 22.43 -23.85
C ILE A 22 -11.49 21.65 -22.64
N GLU A 23 -10.91 20.48 -22.85
CA GLU A 23 -10.29 19.67 -21.79
C GLU A 23 -9.13 20.41 -21.09
N ARG A 24 -8.30 21.11 -21.87
CA ARG A 24 -7.19 21.93 -21.33
C ARG A 24 -7.70 23.13 -20.53
N ILE A 25 -8.71 23.86 -21.05
CA ILE A 25 -9.32 24.97 -20.34
C ILE A 25 -9.99 24.47 -19.05
N GLY A 26 -10.75 23.37 -19.11
CA GLY A 26 -11.36 22.76 -17.94
C GLY A 26 -10.31 22.37 -16.88
N ALA A 27 -9.21 21.70 -17.29
CA ALA A 27 -8.13 21.35 -16.39
C ALA A 27 -7.48 22.59 -15.74
N ILE A 28 -7.18 23.62 -16.53
CA ILE A 28 -6.61 24.89 -16.01
C ILE A 28 -7.58 25.55 -15.04
N THR A 29 -8.88 25.61 -15.37
CA THR A 29 -9.89 26.23 -14.51
C THR A 29 -9.99 25.52 -13.16
N ILE A 30 -10.05 24.17 -13.18
CA ILE A 30 -10.10 23.36 -11.95
C ILE A 30 -8.82 23.58 -11.12
N THR A 31 -7.65 23.56 -11.75
CA THR A 31 -6.36 23.80 -11.09
C THR A 31 -6.31 25.18 -10.44
N LEU A 32 -6.79 26.22 -11.13
CA LEU A 32 -6.84 27.58 -10.60
C LEU A 32 -7.80 27.70 -9.41
N ILE A 33 -8.99 27.09 -9.50
CA ILE A 33 -9.96 27.08 -8.40
C ILE A 33 -9.35 26.41 -7.17
N LEU A 34 -8.70 25.24 -7.34
CA LEU A 34 -8.03 24.54 -6.24
C LEU A 34 -6.86 25.36 -5.67
N ALA A 35 -6.06 25.99 -6.51
CA ALA A 35 -4.96 26.84 -6.07
C ALA A 35 -5.45 28.05 -5.26
N ILE A 36 -6.49 28.73 -5.72
CA ILE A 36 -7.11 29.85 -5.01
C ILE A 36 -7.68 29.38 -3.68
N TRP A 37 -8.39 28.25 -3.66
CA TRP A 37 -8.95 27.67 -2.45
C TRP A 37 -7.85 27.35 -1.41
N ILE A 38 -6.75 26.74 -1.84
CA ILE A 38 -5.59 26.46 -0.98
C ILE A 38 -5.00 27.74 -0.42
N ILE A 39 -4.75 28.74 -1.27
CA ILE A 39 -4.17 30.04 -0.86
C ILE A 39 -5.07 30.74 0.17
N VAL A 40 -6.38 30.77 -0.08
CA VAL A 40 -7.35 31.37 0.84
C VAL A 40 -7.32 30.68 2.20
N ASN A 41 -7.27 29.35 2.25
CA ASN A 41 -7.22 28.61 3.51
C ASN A 41 -5.88 28.85 4.25
N ILE A 42 -4.75 28.89 3.53
CA ILE A 42 -3.45 29.20 4.14
C ILE A 42 -3.45 30.62 4.77
N LEU A 43 -4.04 31.60 4.10
CA LEU A 43 -4.08 32.99 4.58
C LEU A 43 -5.08 33.19 5.72
N HIS A 44 -6.20 32.46 5.70
CA HIS A 44 -7.27 32.61 6.69
C HIS A 44 -6.98 31.86 8.00
N SER A 45 -6.44 30.65 7.92
CA SER A 45 -6.19 29.78 9.08
C SER A 45 -4.93 28.91 8.86
N PRO A 46 -3.72 29.50 8.93
CA PRO A 46 -2.48 28.78 8.59
C PRO A 46 -2.21 27.57 9.48
N GLU A 47 -2.52 27.66 10.77
CA GLU A 47 -2.33 26.58 11.72
C GLU A 47 -3.25 25.38 11.43
N GLN A 48 -4.54 25.64 11.21
CA GLN A 48 -5.50 24.60 10.85
C GLN A 48 -5.15 23.95 9.49
N PHE A 49 -4.74 24.77 8.51
CA PHE A 49 -4.30 24.24 7.23
C PHE A 49 -3.08 23.31 7.38
N ALA A 50 -2.09 23.71 8.18
CA ALA A 50 -0.90 22.90 8.43
C ALA A 50 -1.26 21.59 9.15
N GLN A 51 -2.17 21.64 10.14
CA GLN A 51 -2.62 20.45 10.85
C GLN A 51 -3.36 19.47 9.94
N VAL A 52 -4.27 19.96 9.09
CA VAL A 52 -4.96 19.13 8.08
C VAL A 52 -3.99 18.56 7.05
N ALA A 53 -2.97 19.34 6.64
CA ALA A 53 -1.93 18.87 5.73
C ALA A 53 -1.10 17.73 6.32
N VAL A 54 -0.71 17.82 7.59
CA VAL A 54 0.01 16.75 8.31
C VAL A 54 -0.84 15.49 8.40
N LEU A 55 -2.12 15.62 8.75
CA LEU A 55 -3.06 14.50 8.79
C LEU A 55 -3.26 13.88 7.40
N GLY A 56 -3.38 14.71 6.37
CA GLY A 56 -3.49 14.27 4.97
C GLY A 56 -2.26 13.51 4.50
N LEU A 57 -1.06 14.00 4.81
CA LEU A 57 0.20 13.32 4.50
C LEU A 57 0.34 11.99 5.25
N ARG A 58 -0.05 11.93 6.53
CA ARG A 58 -0.08 10.71 7.32
C ARG A 58 -0.97 9.64 6.67
N ASN A 59 -2.20 10.00 6.36
CA ASN A 59 -3.13 9.07 5.71
C ASN A 59 -2.66 8.69 4.30
N GLY A 60 -2.12 9.66 3.55
CA GLY A 60 -1.52 9.43 2.23
C GLY A 60 -0.38 8.43 2.26
N LEU A 61 0.48 8.47 3.28
CA LEU A 61 1.56 7.51 3.47
C LEU A 61 1.04 6.08 3.71
N LEU A 62 0.02 5.91 4.55
CA LEU A 62 -0.63 4.62 4.78
C LEU A 62 -1.24 4.06 3.49
N TYR A 63 -1.98 4.88 2.75
CA TYR A 63 -2.52 4.48 1.46
C TYR A 63 -1.43 4.14 0.44
N ALA A 64 -0.32 4.88 0.43
CA ALA A 64 0.80 4.60 -0.46
C ALA A 64 1.43 3.24 -0.18
N LEU A 65 1.60 2.84 1.09
CA LEU A 65 2.13 1.53 1.46
C LEU A 65 1.24 0.39 0.95
N ILE A 66 -0.08 0.50 1.14
CA ILE A 66 -1.05 -0.49 0.67
C ILE A 66 -1.09 -0.52 -0.86
N ALA A 67 -1.22 0.66 -1.49
CA ALA A 67 -1.37 0.79 -2.93
C ALA A 67 -0.14 0.31 -3.69
N LEU A 68 1.07 0.60 -3.21
CA LEU A 68 2.31 0.13 -3.84
C LEU A 68 2.50 -1.38 -3.69
N GLY A 69 2.16 -1.95 -2.53
CA GLY A 69 2.15 -3.40 -2.37
C GLY A 69 1.18 -4.09 -3.33
N TYR A 70 -0.02 -3.51 -3.51
CA TYR A 70 -1.04 -3.99 -4.43
C TYR A 70 -0.60 -3.85 -5.90
N THR A 71 -0.15 -2.66 -6.30
CA THR A 71 0.23 -2.38 -7.70
C THR A 71 1.45 -3.17 -8.14
N LEU A 72 2.36 -3.50 -7.22
CA LEU A 72 3.50 -4.36 -7.50
C LEU A 72 3.04 -5.76 -7.93
N VAL A 73 2.09 -6.36 -7.24
CA VAL A 73 1.53 -7.66 -7.58
C VAL A 73 0.74 -7.57 -8.90
N TYR A 74 -0.13 -6.56 -9.02
CA TYR A 74 -0.91 -6.34 -10.24
C TYR A 74 -0.02 -6.17 -11.48
N GLY A 75 1.07 -5.40 -11.36
CA GLY A 75 1.98 -5.11 -12.48
C GLY A 75 2.69 -6.33 -13.07
N ILE A 76 2.81 -7.44 -12.31
CA ILE A 76 3.46 -8.67 -12.82
C ILE A 76 2.47 -9.71 -13.33
N ILE A 77 1.35 -9.89 -12.62
CA ILE A 77 0.38 -10.93 -12.98
C ILE A 77 -0.76 -10.42 -13.85
N GLU A 78 -0.93 -9.09 -13.93
CA GLU A 78 -2.03 -8.40 -14.63
C GLU A 78 -3.43 -8.83 -14.15
N LEU A 79 -3.53 -9.28 -12.91
CA LEU A 79 -4.76 -9.72 -12.27
C LEU A 79 -5.00 -8.95 -10.98
N ILE A 80 -6.25 -8.55 -10.77
CA ILE A 80 -6.68 -7.84 -9.57
C ILE A 80 -6.68 -8.81 -8.38
N ASN A 81 -5.86 -8.52 -7.37
CA ASN A 81 -5.82 -9.31 -6.13
C ASN A 81 -6.76 -8.70 -5.08
N PHE A 82 -8.03 -9.05 -5.08
CA PHE A 82 -8.99 -8.58 -4.08
C PHE A 82 -8.62 -8.99 -2.64
N ALA A 83 -7.89 -10.10 -2.48
CA ALA A 83 -7.45 -10.56 -1.17
C ALA A 83 -6.39 -9.66 -0.50
N HIS A 84 -5.85 -8.64 -1.20
CA HIS A 84 -4.80 -7.79 -0.65
C HIS A 84 -5.29 -6.89 0.50
N GLY A 85 -6.51 -6.35 0.40
CA GLY A 85 -7.13 -5.58 1.48
C GLY A 85 -7.37 -6.44 2.73
N ASP A 86 -7.88 -7.67 2.53
CA ASP A 86 -8.09 -8.60 3.65
C ASP A 86 -6.78 -9.11 4.24
N LEU A 87 -5.70 -9.19 3.45
CA LEU A 87 -4.37 -9.49 3.96
C LEU A 87 -3.85 -8.37 4.86
N PHE A 88 -4.07 -7.10 4.48
CA PHE A 88 -3.80 -5.94 5.33
C PHE A 88 -4.56 -6.05 6.65
N MET A 89 -5.86 -6.29 6.62
CA MET A 89 -6.70 -6.50 7.80
C MET A 89 -6.20 -7.66 8.66
N LEU A 90 -5.92 -8.81 8.05
CA LEU A 90 -5.46 -10.00 8.79
C LEU A 90 -4.10 -9.77 9.46
N SER A 91 -3.22 -8.99 8.81
CA SER A 91 -1.93 -8.58 9.38
C SER A 91 -2.13 -7.61 10.56
N ALA A 92 -3.13 -6.74 10.49
CA ALA A 92 -3.53 -5.87 11.59
C ALA A 92 -4.04 -6.69 12.79
N VAL A 93 -4.89 -7.68 12.57
CA VAL A 93 -5.35 -8.62 13.60
C VAL A 93 -4.18 -9.42 14.21
N PHE A 94 -3.28 -9.93 13.36
CA PHE A 94 -2.09 -10.64 13.82
C PHE A 94 -1.20 -9.77 14.70
N SER A 95 -1.02 -8.49 14.36
CA SER A 95 -0.20 -7.57 15.15
C SER A 95 -0.78 -7.34 16.56
N SER A 96 -2.10 -7.18 16.67
CA SER A 96 -2.78 -7.07 17.97
C SER A 96 -2.55 -8.34 18.81
N TYR A 97 -2.74 -9.51 18.20
CA TYR A 97 -2.51 -10.78 18.87
C TYR A 97 -1.04 -10.98 19.30
N PHE A 98 -0.10 -10.62 18.44
CA PHE A 98 1.34 -10.70 18.72
C PHE A 98 1.72 -9.90 19.96
N ILE A 99 1.22 -8.68 20.07
CA ILE A 99 1.52 -7.79 21.19
C ILE A 99 0.86 -8.26 22.48
N THR A 100 -0.43 -8.62 22.43
CA THR A 100 -1.18 -8.99 23.63
C THR A 100 -0.82 -10.36 24.18
N VAL A 101 -0.59 -11.35 23.31
CA VAL A 101 -0.34 -12.74 23.75
C VAL A 101 1.14 -13.03 23.97
N TRP A 102 2.01 -12.59 23.06
CA TRP A 102 3.44 -12.93 23.14
C TRP A 102 4.20 -11.98 24.08
N PHE A 103 3.89 -10.70 24.04
CA PHE A 103 4.52 -9.73 24.93
C PHE A 103 3.71 -9.45 26.20
N LYS A 104 2.50 -10.01 26.30
CA LYS A 104 1.59 -9.85 27.46
C LYS A 104 1.40 -8.39 27.85
N GLN A 105 1.33 -7.54 26.85
CA GLN A 105 1.18 -6.10 27.04
C GLN A 105 -0.28 -5.72 26.96
N ASP A 106 -0.68 -4.91 27.92
CA ASP A 106 -2.01 -4.32 28.05
C ASP A 106 -1.88 -2.79 28.28
N GLU A 107 -3.00 -2.12 28.51
CA GLU A 107 -3.03 -0.66 28.76
C GLU A 107 -2.20 -0.25 30.00
N SER A 108 -1.97 -1.17 30.96
CA SER A 108 -1.23 -0.92 32.20
C SER A 108 0.29 -1.05 32.02
N ASN A 109 0.76 -1.71 30.97
CA ASN A 109 2.17 -1.95 30.69
C ASN A 109 2.48 -1.66 29.22
N PRO A 110 2.70 -0.40 28.83
CA PRO A 110 2.91 -0.01 27.45
C PRO A 110 4.16 -0.65 26.87
N ALA A 111 4.03 -1.14 25.66
CA ALA A 111 5.10 -1.74 24.87
C ALA A 111 6.17 -0.69 24.53
N GLY A 112 7.42 -1.06 24.70
CA GLY A 112 8.51 -0.19 24.27
C GLY A 112 8.80 -0.30 22.76
N TRP A 113 9.71 0.53 22.27
CA TRP A 113 10.20 0.53 20.89
C TRP A 113 10.65 -0.85 20.38
N LEU A 114 11.24 -1.68 21.25
CA LEU A 114 11.67 -3.03 20.89
C LEU A 114 10.50 -3.92 20.50
N THR A 115 9.36 -3.83 21.23
CA THR A 115 8.14 -4.57 20.90
C THR A 115 7.55 -4.10 19.57
N PHE A 116 7.53 -2.78 19.33
CA PHE A 116 7.08 -2.24 18.05
C PHE A 116 7.92 -2.75 16.88
N ILE A 117 9.26 -2.68 16.98
CA ILE A 117 10.18 -3.12 15.92
C ILE A 117 10.03 -4.63 15.68
N SER A 118 9.99 -5.44 16.76
CA SER A 118 9.79 -6.89 16.62
C SER A 118 8.45 -7.23 16.00
N CYS A 119 7.38 -6.53 16.38
CA CYS A 119 6.05 -6.68 15.81
C CYS A 119 6.05 -6.29 14.32
N LEU A 120 6.73 -5.21 13.93
CA LEU A 120 6.85 -4.78 12.53
C LEU A 120 7.45 -5.89 11.65
N PHE A 121 8.57 -6.48 12.06
CA PHE A 121 9.17 -7.59 11.32
C PHE A 121 8.29 -8.84 11.31
N ALA A 122 7.63 -9.14 12.43
CA ALA A 122 6.72 -10.29 12.53
C ALA A 122 5.52 -10.14 11.59
N VAL A 123 4.87 -8.98 11.53
CA VAL A 123 3.72 -8.74 10.62
C VAL A 123 4.14 -8.70 9.16
N MET A 124 5.32 -8.15 8.86
CA MET A 124 5.87 -8.19 7.50
C MET A 124 6.15 -9.62 7.04
N ALA A 125 6.74 -10.43 7.90
CA ALA A 125 6.97 -11.85 7.62
C ALA A 125 5.65 -12.62 7.48
N PHE A 126 4.70 -12.41 8.39
CA PHE A 126 3.37 -13.00 8.33
C PHE A 126 2.65 -12.65 7.02
N GLY A 127 2.56 -11.36 6.67
CA GLY A 127 1.95 -10.90 5.43
C GLY A 127 2.63 -11.47 4.19
N ALA A 128 3.97 -11.53 4.18
CA ALA A 128 4.74 -12.14 3.10
C ALA A 128 4.40 -13.64 2.93
N VAL A 129 4.39 -14.39 4.03
CA VAL A 129 4.08 -15.83 4.01
C VAL A 129 2.66 -16.08 3.50
N ILE A 130 1.67 -15.40 4.07
CA ILE A 130 0.27 -15.57 3.66
C ILE A 130 0.08 -15.21 2.18
N ASN A 131 0.66 -14.10 1.71
CA ASN A 131 0.53 -13.70 0.32
C ASN A 131 1.20 -14.69 -0.66
N VAL A 132 2.35 -15.27 -0.29
CA VAL A 132 2.99 -16.35 -1.06
C VAL A 132 2.14 -17.62 -1.03
N LEU A 133 1.48 -17.94 0.08
CA LEU A 133 0.55 -19.06 0.14
C LEU A 133 -0.64 -18.84 -0.80
N ILE A 134 -1.22 -17.66 -0.81
CA ILE A 134 -2.29 -17.28 -1.76
C ILE A 134 -1.80 -17.44 -3.20
N GLU A 135 -0.59 -16.96 -3.53
CA GLU A 135 0.00 -17.15 -4.85
C GLU A 135 0.09 -18.63 -5.22
N ARG A 136 0.64 -19.46 -4.34
CA ARG A 136 0.87 -20.88 -4.62
C ARG A 136 -0.40 -21.70 -4.73
N LEU A 137 -1.35 -21.46 -3.83
CA LEU A 137 -2.57 -22.27 -3.72
C LEU A 137 -3.66 -21.83 -4.69
N ALA A 138 -3.84 -20.51 -4.85
CA ALA A 138 -4.92 -19.94 -5.63
C ALA A 138 -4.45 -19.52 -7.03
N TYR A 139 -3.43 -18.65 -7.16
CA TYR A 139 -3.12 -18.02 -8.45
C TYR A 139 -2.22 -18.87 -9.35
N ARG A 140 -1.25 -19.59 -8.79
CA ARG A 140 -0.27 -20.34 -9.62
C ARG A 140 -0.93 -21.38 -10.53
N ARG A 141 -1.95 -22.06 -10.03
CA ARG A 141 -2.68 -23.09 -10.79
C ARG A 141 -3.59 -22.53 -11.86
N LEU A 142 -3.97 -21.27 -11.74
CA LEU A 142 -4.93 -20.61 -12.63
C LEU A 142 -4.28 -19.65 -13.65
N ARG A 143 -2.95 -19.58 -13.69
CA ARG A 143 -2.24 -18.64 -14.59
C ARG A 143 -2.55 -18.83 -16.07
N ASN A 144 -2.81 -20.09 -16.47
CA ASN A 144 -3.13 -20.44 -17.86
C ASN A 144 -4.65 -20.59 -18.09
N ALA A 145 -5.47 -20.33 -17.08
CA ALA A 145 -6.93 -20.36 -17.21
C ALA A 145 -7.46 -19.02 -17.79
N PRO A 146 -8.69 -19.01 -18.31
CA PRO A 146 -9.34 -17.76 -18.74
C PRO A 146 -9.32 -16.71 -17.64
N LYS A 147 -9.14 -15.42 -17.98
CA LYS A 147 -8.95 -14.31 -17.03
C LYS A 147 -10.03 -14.19 -15.93
N LEU A 148 -11.22 -14.73 -16.18
CA LEU A 148 -12.31 -14.76 -15.18
C LEU A 148 -12.05 -15.74 -14.02
N ALA A 149 -11.37 -16.87 -14.26
CA ALA A 149 -11.13 -17.86 -13.19
C ALA A 149 -10.24 -17.34 -12.06
N PRO A 150 -9.06 -16.72 -12.32
CA PRO A 150 -8.29 -16.06 -11.27
C PRO A 150 -9.04 -14.94 -10.56
N LEU A 151 -9.89 -14.18 -11.28
CA LEU A 151 -10.67 -13.08 -10.70
C LEU A 151 -11.68 -13.62 -9.65
N ILE A 152 -12.45 -14.64 -10.01
CA ILE A 152 -13.41 -15.28 -9.08
C ILE A 152 -12.68 -15.88 -7.89
N THR A 153 -11.52 -16.50 -8.12
CA THR A 153 -10.70 -17.08 -7.05
C THR A 153 -10.16 -15.98 -6.13
N ALA A 154 -9.79 -14.81 -6.66
CA ALA A 154 -9.35 -13.66 -5.84
C ALA A 154 -10.45 -13.20 -4.89
N VAL A 155 -11.69 -13.09 -5.38
CA VAL A 155 -12.87 -12.76 -4.55
C VAL A 155 -13.12 -13.85 -3.50
N GLY A 156 -13.04 -15.14 -3.87
CA GLY A 156 -13.16 -16.25 -2.93
C GLY A 156 -12.10 -16.24 -1.84
N MET A 157 -10.85 -15.89 -2.19
CA MET A 157 -9.75 -15.74 -1.21
C MET A 157 -9.97 -14.54 -0.29
N SER A 158 -10.51 -13.43 -0.79
CA SER A 158 -10.91 -12.27 0.01
C SER A 158 -11.92 -12.69 1.09
N PHE A 159 -13.02 -13.34 0.70
CA PHE A 159 -13.99 -13.86 1.67
C PHE A 159 -13.39 -14.83 2.68
N LEU A 160 -12.50 -15.73 2.24
CA LEU A 160 -11.82 -16.67 3.12
C LEU A 160 -11.00 -15.95 4.19
N LEU A 161 -10.18 -14.96 3.80
CA LEU A 161 -9.36 -14.19 4.73
C LEU A 161 -10.22 -13.35 5.68
N ASN A 162 -11.31 -12.75 5.18
CA ASN A 162 -12.26 -12.01 5.98
C ASN A 162 -12.91 -12.91 7.05
N PHE A 163 -13.32 -14.12 6.66
CA PHE A 163 -13.88 -15.12 7.60
C PHE A 163 -12.86 -15.57 8.66
N ILE A 164 -11.60 -15.75 8.27
CA ILE A 164 -10.51 -16.05 9.20
C ILE A 164 -10.33 -14.88 10.18
N GLY A 165 -10.33 -13.64 9.69
CA GLY A 165 -10.24 -12.44 10.51
C GLY A 165 -11.41 -12.31 11.50
N LEU A 166 -12.64 -12.55 11.04
CA LEU A 166 -13.84 -12.57 11.88
C LEU A 166 -13.75 -13.62 12.99
N LYS A 167 -13.33 -14.83 12.64
CA LYS A 167 -13.20 -15.93 13.62
C LYS A 167 -12.08 -15.66 14.63
N TRP A 168 -11.01 -15.00 14.21
CA TRP A 168 -9.85 -14.72 15.05
C TRP A 168 -10.07 -13.51 15.95
N ASN A 169 -10.49 -12.38 15.38
CA ASN A 169 -10.71 -11.13 16.13
C ASN A 169 -12.07 -11.06 16.84
N GLY A 170 -13.07 -11.78 16.34
CA GLY A 170 -14.47 -11.61 16.71
C GLY A 170 -15.18 -10.52 15.89
N SER A 171 -16.49 -10.39 16.10
CA SER A 171 -17.33 -9.41 15.37
C SER A 171 -17.22 -7.98 15.90
N THR A 172 -16.80 -7.81 17.14
CA THR A 172 -16.68 -6.49 17.78
C THR A 172 -15.28 -5.92 17.59
N PRO A 173 -15.15 -4.62 17.27
CA PRO A 173 -13.85 -3.97 17.28
C PRO A 173 -13.20 -4.09 18.66
N ARG A 174 -11.90 -4.36 18.67
CA ARG A 174 -11.09 -4.45 19.89
C ARG A 174 -10.17 -3.25 19.96
N GLN A 175 -9.91 -2.76 21.16
CA GLN A 175 -8.91 -1.72 21.36
C GLN A 175 -7.52 -2.26 21.02
N TRP A 176 -6.74 -1.43 20.37
CA TRP A 176 -5.35 -1.68 20.11
C TRP A 176 -4.54 -1.36 21.37
N PRO A 177 -3.68 -2.25 21.86
CA PRO A 177 -2.83 -1.93 23.00
C PRO A 177 -1.87 -0.80 22.65
N THR A 178 -1.76 0.19 23.50
CA THR A 178 -0.86 1.34 23.32
C THR A 178 0.59 0.84 23.34
N VAL A 179 1.23 0.79 22.17
CA VAL A 179 2.62 0.33 22.04
C VAL A 179 3.60 1.46 22.30
N ILE A 180 3.28 2.65 21.81
CA ILE A 180 4.08 3.86 21.99
C ILE A 180 3.14 4.93 22.50
N PRO A 181 3.51 5.62 23.63
CA PRO A 181 2.73 6.73 24.15
C PRO A 181 2.53 7.80 23.08
N ASP A 182 1.29 8.26 22.93
CA ASP A 182 0.97 9.33 22.00
C ASP A 182 1.18 10.69 22.69
N ASN A 183 2.43 11.14 22.71
CA ASN A 183 2.79 12.46 23.17
C ASN A 183 2.66 13.43 21.98
N GLU A 184 2.00 14.56 22.19
CA GLU A 184 1.87 15.61 21.20
C GLU A 184 3.03 16.60 21.32
N ILE A 185 3.64 16.93 20.18
CA ILE A 185 4.68 17.94 20.07
C ILE A 185 4.06 19.13 19.34
N VAL A 186 4.01 20.27 20.00
CA VAL A 186 3.48 21.51 19.41
C VAL A 186 4.60 22.27 18.73
N ILE A 187 4.54 22.41 17.41
CA ILE A 187 5.49 23.17 16.59
C ILE A 187 4.74 24.27 15.84
N GLY A 188 4.96 25.54 16.24
CA GLY A 188 4.35 26.68 15.55
C GLY A 188 2.82 26.71 15.58
N GLY A 189 2.20 26.21 16.66
CA GLY A 189 0.74 26.11 16.81
C GLY A 189 0.12 24.83 16.17
N VAL A 190 0.95 23.97 15.57
CA VAL A 190 0.51 22.67 15.00
C VAL A 190 0.84 21.54 15.97
N GLU A 191 -0.15 20.78 16.36
CA GLU A 191 0.00 19.59 17.20
C GLU A 191 0.36 18.38 16.35
N ILE A 192 1.56 17.86 16.53
CA ILE A 192 2.06 16.68 15.82
C ILE A 192 2.19 15.54 16.81
N SER A 193 1.34 14.53 16.65
CA SER A 193 1.38 13.30 17.43
C SER A 193 2.67 12.52 17.17
N MET A 194 3.26 11.93 18.22
CA MET A 194 4.43 11.03 18.12
C MET A 194 4.15 9.87 17.18
N ILE A 195 2.92 9.38 17.12
CA ILE A 195 2.47 8.36 16.19
C ILE A 195 2.63 8.83 14.73
N THR A 196 2.32 10.09 14.45
CA THR A 196 2.52 10.66 13.10
C THR A 196 3.98 10.65 12.70
N ILE A 197 4.87 11.05 13.61
CA ILE A 197 6.33 11.03 13.38
C ILE A 197 6.80 9.59 13.13
N LEU A 198 6.35 8.65 13.96
CA LEU A 198 6.66 7.24 13.80
C LEU A 198 6.26 6.71 12.42
N LEU A 199 5.05 7.05 11.96
CA LEU A 199 4.56 6.65 10.64
C LEU A 199 5.49 7.12 9.52
N PHE A 200 5.99 8.36 9.59
CA PHE A 200 6.95 8.87 8.61
C PHE A 200 8.32 8.20 8.72
N VAL A 201 8.82 8.02 9.95
CA VAL A 201 10.14 7.40 10.21
C VAL A 201 10.18 5.94 9.74
N VAL A 202 9.07 5.22 9.82
CA VAL A 202 8.98 3.83 9.37
C VAL A 202 8.49 3.73 7.91
N GLY A 203 7.46 4.48 7.56
CA GLY A 203 6.81 4.36 6.25
C GLY A 203 7.69 4.86 5.10
N ILE A 204 8.39 6.00 5.27
CA ILE A 204 9.27 6.52 4.21
C ILE A 204 10.42 5.54 3.89
N PRO A 205 11.19 5.01 4.85
CA PRO A 205 12.20 3.99 4.56
C PRO A 205 11.64 2.73 3.90
N LEU A 206 10.42 2.29 4.27
CA LEU A 206 9.78 1.16 3.61
C LEU A 206 9.47 1.45 2.13
N LEU A 207 8.96 2.65 1.82
CA LEU A 207 8.71 3.07 0.44
C LEU A 207 10.02 3.19 -0.37
N LEU A 208 11.04 3.79 0.22
CA LEU A 208 12.36 3.91 -0.41
C LEU A 208 13.01 2.53 -0.60
N GLY A 209 12.90 1.65 0.39
CA GLY A 209 13.37 0.27 0.31
C GLY A 209 12.66 -0.52 -0.80
N LEU A 210 11.34 -0.36 -0.93
CA LEU A 210 10.57 -0.96 -2.02
C LEU A 210 11.04 -0.44 -3.38
N ASN A 211 11.19 0.88 -3.51
CA ASN A 211 11.68 1.50 -4.74
C ASN A 211 13.08 1.00 -5.11
N TYR A 212 13.98 0.89 -4.13
CA TYR A 212 15.32 0.33 -4.33
C TYR A 212 15.28 -1.13 -4.78
N ILE A 213 14.47 -1.96 -4.11
CA ILE A 213 14.33 -3.38 -4.47
C ILE A 213 13.85 -3.53 -5.92
N VAL A 214 12.85 -2.76 -6.33
CA VAL A 214 12.24 -2.85 -7.66
C VAL A 214 13.16 -2.29 -8.74
N ASN A 215 13.84 -1.17 -8.50
CA ASN A 215 14.57 -0.47 -9.54
C ASN A 215 16.04 -0.90 -9.65
N GLU A 216 16.70 -1.16 -8.54
CA GLU A 216 18.16 -1.32 -8.50
C GLU A 216 18.61 -2.79 -8.36
N THR A 217 17.76 -3.69 -7.82
CA THR A 217 18.19 -5.07 -7.56
C THR A 217 18.05 -6.00 -8.78
N LYS A 218 18.77 -7.12 -8.75
CA LYS A 218 18.63 -8.21 -9.77
C LYS A 218 17.22 -8.78 -9.76
N ASN A 219 16.62 -8.94 -8.58
CA ASN A 219 15.24 -9.43 -8.47
C ASN A 219 14.24 -8.43 -9.07
N GLY A 220 14.44 -7.12 -8.85
CA GLY A 220 13.62 -6.08 -9.46
C GLY A 220 13.74 -6.07 -11.00
N LYS A 221 14.94 -6.27 -11.54
CA LYS A 221 15.11 -6.43 -13.00
C LYS A 221 14.35 -7.66 -13.53
N ALA A 222 14.42 -8.79 -12.81
CA ALA A 222 13.66 -9.99 -13.15
C ALA A 222 12.13 -9.77 -13.08
N MET A 223 11.66 -9.00 -12.08
CA MET A 223 10.25 -8.61 -11.95
C MET A 223 9.79 -7.80 -13.16
N ARG A 224 10.52 -6.76 -13.55
CA ARG A 224 10.17 -5.92 -14.71
C ARG A 224 10.23 -6.68 -16.03
N ALA A 225 11.22 -7.56 -16.22
CA ALA A 225 11.31 -8.42 -17.39
C ALA A 225 10.11 -9.39 -17.46
N THR A 226 9.75 -10.02 -16.34
CA THR A 226 8.59 -10.93 -16.25
C THR A 226 7.27 -10.20 -16.50
N ALA A 227 7.16 -8.92 -16.08
CA ALA A 227 5.99 -8.09 -16.31
C ALA A 227 5.80 -7.73 -17.80
N GLN A 228 6.89 -7.57 -18.54
CA GLN A 228 6.83 -7.27 -19.97
C GLN A 228 6.47 -8.49 -20.81
N ASP A 229 7.17 -9.61 -20.62
CA ASP A 229 6.96 -10.85 -21.36
C ASP A 229 7.48 -12.04 -20.53
N LYS A 230 6.56 -12.91 -20.11
CA LYS A 230 6.87 -14.10 -19.29
C LYS A 230 7.65 -15.15 -20.06
N ASP A 231 7.34 -15.32 -21.34
CA ASP A 231 7.96 -16.32 -22.20
C ASP A 231 9.39 -15.88 -22.57
N ALA A 232 9.56 -14.63 -22.98
CA ALA A 232 10.88 -14.07 -23.23
C ALA A 232 11.77 -14.06 -21.97
N ALA A 233 11.23 -13.73 -20.80
CA ALA A 233 11.94 -13.78 -19.52
C ALA A 233 12.43 -15.21 -19.20
N THR A 234 11.60 -16.22 -19.49
CA THR A 234 11.97 -17.63 -19.29
C THR A 234 13.11 -18.04 -20.23
N LEU A 235 13.07 -17.63 -21.50
CA LEU A 235 14.15 -17.88 -22.45
C LEU A 235 15.48 -17.23 -22.04
N MET A 236 15.42 -16.10 -21.35
CA MET A 236 16.59 -15.42 -20.77
C MET A 236 17.06 -16.03 -19.43
N GLY A 237 16.51 -17.17 -19.02
CA GLY A 237 16.91 -17.89 -17.81
C GLY A 237 16.29 -17.37 -16.51
N ILE A 238 15.29 -16.49 -16.57
CA ILE A 238 14.59 -15.99 -15.39
C ILE A 238 13.57 -17.03 -14.92
N ASN A 239 13.64 -17.40 -13.65
CA ASN A 239 12.62 -18.28 -13.05
C ASN A 239 11.36 -17.47 -12.70
N VAL A 240 10.42 -17.42 -13.65
CA VAL A 240 9.16 -16.66 -13.54
C VAL A 240 8.38 -17.03 -12.27
N ASN A 241 8.34 -18.30 -11.88
CA ASN A 241 7.63 -18.73 -10.68
C ASN A 241 8.23 -18.17 -9.39
N LYS A 242 9.56 -18.15 -9.29
CA LYS A 242 10.26 -17.56 -8.13
C LYS A 242 10.09 -16.04 -8.11
N THR A 243 10.17 -15.41 -9.27
CA THR A 243 10.00 -13.96 -9.41
C THR A 243 8.61 -13.52 -8.98
N ILE A 244 7.55 -14.19 -9.41
CA ILE A 244 6.18 -13.88 -9.01
C ILE A 244 5.99 -14.15 -7.50
N ALA A 245 6.46 -15.29 -6.96
CA ALA A 245 6.36 -15.56 -5.53
C ALA A 245 7.10 -14.50 -4.68
N PHE A 246 8.27 -14.03 -5.14
CA PHE A 246 9.01 -12.95 -4.49
C PHE A 246 8.23 -11.61 -4.52
N THR A 247 7.56 -11.31 -5.63
CA THR A 247 6.70 -10.12 -5.73
C THR A 247 5.54 -10.18 -4.75
N PHE A 248 4.89 -11.34 -4.64
CA PHE A 248 3.83 -11.56 -3.65
C PHE A 248 4.36 -11.43 -2.22
N ALA A 249 5.58 -11.94 -1.94
CA ALA A 249 6.19 -11.79 -0.62
C ALA A 249 6.39 -10.31 -0.25
N ILE A 250 6.95 -9.50 -1.17
CA ILE A 250 7.14 -8.07 -0.92
C ILE A 250 5.81 -7.34 -0.77
N GLY A 251 4.84 -7.59 -1.68
CA GLY A 251 3.51 -7.00 -1.58
C GLY A 251 2.83 -7.33 -0.26
N GLY A 252 2.93 -8.60 0.20
CA GLY A 252 2.42 -9.05 1.48
C GLY A 252 3.13 -8.43 2.68
N ALA A 253 4.46 -8.26 2.62
CA ALA A 253 5.23 -7.57 3.65
C ALA A 253 4.81 -6.10 3.78
N MET A 254 4.57 -5.41 2.66
CA MET A 254 4.08 -4.02 2.66
C MET A 254 2.68 -3.92 3.26
N ALA A 255 1.77 -4.85 2.92
CA ALA A 255 0.44 -4.92 3.53
C ALA A 255 0.52 -5.16 5.03
N GLY A 256 1.45 -6.04 5.47
CA GLY A 256 1.72 -6.28 6.89
C GLY A 256 2.16 -5.03 7.63
N ALA A 257 3.17 -4.36 7.11
CA ALA A 257 3.67 -3.11 7.70
C ALA A 257 2.58 -2.02 7.76
N ALA A 258 1.81 -1.86 6.66
CA ALA A 258 0.70 -0.91 6.61
C ALA A 258 -0.37 -1.24 7.66
N GLY A 259 -0.68 -2.54 7.88
CA GLY A 259 -1.63 -3.01 8.89
C GLY A 259 -1.23 -2.60 10.31
N LEU A 260 0.03 -2.81 10.69
CA LEU A 260 0.56 -2.38 11.99
C LEU A 260 0.50 -0.85 12.15
N LEU A 261 0.99 -0.12 11.14
CA LEU A 261 1.04 1.35 11.19
C LEU A 261 -0.36 1.96 11.25
N TYR A 262 -1.31 1.38 10.53
CA TYR A 262 -2.73 1.78 10.56
C TYR A 262 -3.34 1.58 11.94
N GLN A 263 -3.10 0.42 12.58
CA GLN A 263 -3.57 0.12 13.93
C GLN A 263 -3.03 1.11 14.96
N GLN A 264 -1.73 1.41 14.86
CA GLN A 264 -1.09 2.41 15.73
C GLN A 264 -1.72 3.80 15.55
N SER A 265 -2.24 4.10 14.36
CA SER A 265 -2.87 5.40 14.05
C SER A 265 -4.32 5.51 14.52
N ILE A 266 -5.09 4.42 14.48
CA ILE A 266 -6.54 4.44 14.76
C ILE A 266 -6.87 3.92 16.15
N GLY A 267 -6.01 3.11 16.75
CA GLY A 267 -6.21 2.57 18.10
C GLY A 267 -7.29 1.46 18.20
N THR A 268 -7.83 0.97 17.07
CA THR A 268 -8.87 -0.08 17.09
C THR A 268 -8.63 -1.11 15.99
N THR A 269 -8.87 -2.39 16.30
CA THR A 269 -8.75 -3.53 15.38
C THR A 269 -10.14 -4.05 15.03
N SER A 270 -10.44 -4.18 13.75
CA SER A 270 -11.69 -4.77 13.25
C SER A 270 -11.42 -5.76 12.12
N TYR A 271 -12.26 -6.79 12.01
CA TYR A 271 -12.22 -7.73 10.89
C TYR A 271 -12.70 -7.13 9.56
N SER A 272 -13.36 -5.97 9.59
CA SER A 272 -13.90 -5.29 8.41
C SER A 272 -12.97 -4.26 7.79
N LEU A 273 -11.71 -4.14 8.26
CA LEU A 273 -10.75 -3.16 7.76
C LEU A 273 -10.28 -3.42 6.32
N GLY A 274 -10.53 -4.60 5.79
CA GLY A 274 -10.10 -5.00 4.44
C GLY A 274 -11.05 -4.58 3.31
N PHE A 275 -12.24 -4.11 3.64
CA PHE A 275 -13.29 -3.70 2.70
C PHE A 275 -13.33 -2.20 2.49
#